data_c9386a3e9ea71c53ebb116d336aa13b9
#
_entry.id   c9386a3e9ea71c53ebb116d336aa13b9
#
_cell.length_a   1.000
_cell.length_b   1.000
_cell.length_c   1.000
_cell.angle_alpha   90.00
_cell.angle_beta   90.00
_cell.angle_gamma   90.00
#
_symmetry.space_group_name_H-M   'P 1'
#
loop_
_entity.id
_entity.type
_entity.pdbx_description
1 polymer ?
#
loop_
_entity_poly.entity_id
_entity_poly.type
_entity_poly.pdbx_seq_one_letter_code
_entity_poly.pdbx_strand_id
1 'polypeptide(L)'
;IGLRVRYSWEQNLLGSAGGPKHALGLLSSERFFIINGDTLTDPNLKNMSELHHRSGALITMALIENPHPDRYGSVNVDHDGWITNFMPKGTTTPGYHFTGVQLVEAKAFESFSDGEVFESVSELYPRLIEQNSHAIRAFICRSKFYDVGTLPDYLSTCLSLSEKKETVVIGSRVQIASDAQLVRSVILDNVKIGSKCELVESIVGDGVQIPPGTQFSRSAIVKAKNRLPGPNEYLKGDL
;
A
#
# COMPACT_ATOMS: atom_id res chain seq x y z
N ILE A 1 14.45 -15.56 1.60
CA ILE A 1 13.46 -15.51 2.69
C ILE A 1 12.80 -16.89 2.92
N GLY A 2 12.91 -17.89 2.03
CA GLY A 2 12.41 -19.26 2.22
C GLY A 2 10.87 -19.41 2.25
N LEU A 3 10.13 -18.40 1.80
CA LEU A 3 8.68 -18.45 1.71
C LEU A 3 8.25 -19.29 0.48
N ARG A 4 7.21 -20.11 0.66
CA ARG A 4 6.51 -20.72 -0.48
C ARG A 4 5.50 -19.72 -1.01
N VAL A 5 5.68 -19.31 -2.27
CA VAL A 5 4.79 -18.36 -2.95
C VAL A 5 3.96 -19.11 -3.98
N ARG A 6 2.68 -18.80 -4.05
CA ARG A 6 1.75 -19.21 -5.10
C ARG A 6 1.15 -17.96 -5.71
N TYR A 7 0.83 -17.99 -6.98
CA TYR A 7 0.24 -16.86 -7.71
C TYR A 7 -1.19 -17.22 -8.13
N SER A 8 -2.16 -16.38 -7.75
CA SER A 8 -3.50 -16.41 -8.32
C SER A 8 -3.50 -15.51 -9.55
N TRP A 9 -3.77 -16.09 -10.71
CA TRP A 9 -3.77 -15.33 -11.96
C TRP A 9 -5.17 -14.89 -12.33
N GLU A 10 -5.35 -13.61 -12.59
CA GLU A 10 -6.60 -13.02 -13.03
C GLU A 10 -6.45 -12.52 -14.46
N GLN A 11 -7.23 -13.08 -15.40
CA GLN A 11 -7.23 -12.61 -16.80
C GLN A 11 -7.82 -11.20 -16.90
N ASN A 12 -8.88 -10.96 -16.13
CA ASN A 12 -9.50 -9.64 -15.89
C ASN A 12 -9.43 -9.38 -14.39
N LEU A 13 -9.22 -8.14 -13.99
CA LEU A 13 -9.20 -7.78 -12.57
C LEU A 13 -10.56 -8.07 -11.93
N LEU A 14 -10.55 -8.83 -10.84
CA LEU A 14 -11.75 -9.27 -10.13
C LEU A 14 -12.15 -8.35 -8.96
N GLY A 15 -11.41 -7.28 -8.74
CA GLY A 15 -11.64 -6.35 -7.64
C GLY A 15 -11.09 -6.83 -6.30
N SER A 16 -11.23 -5.98 -5.28
CA SER A 16 -10.59 -6.16 -3.97
C SER A 16 -11.15 -7.32 -3.15
N ALA A 17 -12.31 -7.88 -3.53
CA ALA A 17 -12.87 -9.07 -2.90
C ALA A 17 -12.95 -10.27 -3.86
N GLY A 18 -13.15 -10.05 -5.15
CA GLY A 18 -13.16 -11.12 -6.15
C GLY A 18 -11.79 -11.80 -6.31
N GLY A 19 -10.69 -11.06 -6.28
CA GLY A 19 -9.34 -11.62 -6.30
C GLY A 19 -9.07 -12.58 -5.13
N PRO A 20 -9.30 -12.19 -3.87
CA PRO A 20 -9.24 -13.10 -2.73
C PRO A 20 -10.16 -14.30 -2.83
N LYS A 21 -11.40 -14.14 -3.32
CA LYS A 21 -12.31 -15.25 -3.59
C LYS A 21 -11.71 -16.26 -4.57
N HIS A 22 -11.17 -15.77 -5.69
CA HIS A 22 -10.53 -16.61 -6.71
C HIS A 22 -9.30 -17.34 -6.16
N ALA A 23 -8.54 -16.70 -5.27
CA ALA A 23 -7.36 -17.29 -4.65
C ALA A 23 -7.67 -18.40 -3.63
N LEU A 24 -8.93 -18.59 -3.17
CA LEU A 24 -9.27 -19.57 -2.13
C LEU A 24 -8.83 -20.98 -2.48
N GLY A 25 -8.92 -21.38 -3.74
CA GLY A 25 -8.46 -22.71 -4.21
C GLY A 25 -6.95 -22.97 -4.06
N LEU A 26 -6.16 -21.92 -3.87
CA LEU A 26 -4.72 -22.03 -3.64
C LEU A 26 -4.35 -22.09 -2.15
N LEU A 27 -5.29 -21.76 -1.26
CA LEU A 27 -5.08 -21.73 0.17
C LEU A 27 -5.36 -23.09 0.79
N SER A 28 -4.59 -23.47 1.80
CA SER A 28 -4.76 -24.71 2.57
C SER A 28 -5.49 -24.49 3.91
N SER A 29 -5.97 -23.28 4.16
CA SER A 29 -6.63 -22.88 5.40
C SER A 29 -7.93 -22.16 5.11
N GLU A 30 -8.95 -22.44 5.89
CA GLU A 30 -10.22 -21.71 5.86
C GLU A 30 -10.12 -20.31 6.47
N ARG A 31 -9.03 -20.01 7.17
CA ARG A 31 -8.72 -18.72 7.78
C ARG A 31 -7.38 -18.24 7.29
N PHE A 32 -7.32 -17.00 6.83
CA PHE A 32 -6.10 -16.42 6.26
C PHE A 32 -6.08 -14.90 6.39
N PHE A 33 -4.86 -14.33 6.36
CA PHE A 33 -4.68 -12.89 6.27
C PHE A 33 -4.75 -12.42 4.82
N ILE A 34 -5.44 -11.29 4.60
CA ILE A 34 -5.31 -10.48 3.40
C ILE A 34 -4.51 -9.24 3.80
N ILE A 35 -3.44 -8.97 3.07
CA ILE A 35 -2.53 -7.84 3.33
C ILE A 35 -2.32 -7.10 2.02
N ASN A 36 -2.62 -5.80 2.00
CA ASN A 36 -2.36 -4.95 0.85
C ASN A 36 -0.86 -4.88 0.54
N GLY A 37 -0.50 -4.97 -0.74
CA GLY A 37 0.90 -4.98 -1.18
C GLY A 37 1.53 -3.59 -1.29
N ASP A 38 0.74 -2.53 -1.18
CA ASP A 38 1.10 -1.12 -1.32
C ASP A 38 1.02 -0.34 0.00
N THR A 39 1.01 -1.04 1.12
CA THR A 39 0.95 -0.45 2.47
C THR A 39 2.05 -1.03 3.35
N LEU A 40 2.76 -0.18 4.08
CA LEU A 40 3.67 -0.59 5.14
C LEU A 40 3.03 -0.31 6.49
N THR A 41 2.82 -1.37 7.27
CA THR A 41 2.17 -1.31 8.59
C THR A 41 2.64 -2.47 9.47
N ASP A 42 2.51 -2.33 10.78
CA ASP A 42 3.03 -3.28 11.77
C ASP A 42 2.02 -3.71 12.86
N PRO A 43 0.76 -4.05 12.51
CA PRO A 43 -0.18 -4.53 13.52
C PRO A 43 0.28 -5.85 14.14
N ASN A 44 -0.05 -6.05 15.42
CA ASN A 44 0.24 -7.31 16.10
C ASN A 44 -0.69 -8.42 15.60
N LEU A 45 -0.24 -9.19 14.61
CA LEU A 45 -1.01 -10.25 13.97
C LEU A 45 -1.45 -11.35 14.95
N LYS A 46 -0.64 -11.64 15.98
CA LYS A 46 -0.97 -12.62 17.02
C LYS A 46 -2.18 -12.16 17.83
N ASN A 47 -2.14 -10.94 18.37
CA ASN A 47 -3.25 -10.38 19.14
C ASN A 47 -4.52 -10.24 18.28
N MET A 48 -4.36 -9.87 17.02
CA MET A 48 -5.44 -9.80 16.04
C MET A 48 -6.08 -11.17 15.81
N SER A 49 -5.28 -12.24 15.67
CA SER A 49 -5.76 -13.61 15.53
C SER A 49 -6.48 -14.10 16.79
N GLU A 50 -5.98 -13.77 17.97
CA GLU A 50 -6.63 -14.10 19.25
C GLU A 50 -8.00 -13.39 19.41
N LEU A 51 -8.07 -12.10 19.03
CA LEU A 51 -9.32 -11.36 19.01
C LEU A 51 -10.33 -11.98 18.03
N HIS A 52 -9.89 -12.28 16.82
CA HIS A 52 -10.71 -12.90 15.80
C HIS A 52 -11.32 -14.22 16.28
N HIS A 53 -10.50 -15.10 16.83
CA HIS A 53 -10.96 -16.39 17.37
C HIS A 53 -12.01 -16.22 18.48
N ARG A 54 -11.78 -15.30 19.42
CA ARG A 54 -12.71 -15.05 20.54
C ARG A 54 -14.01 -14.40 20.12
N SER A 55 -13.98 -13.54 19.11
CA SER A 55 -15.17 -12.81 18.65
C SER A 55 -16.10 -13.66 17.78
N GLY A 56 -15.58 -14.69 17.09
CA GLY A 56 -16.32 -15.45 16.10
C GLY A 56 -16.68 -14.67 14.84
N ALA A 57 -16.02 -13.54 14.60
CA ALA A 57 -16.24 -12.71 13.43
C ALA A 57 -15.89 -13.43 12.13
N LEU A 58 -16.50 -13.05 11.02
CA LEU A 58 -16.11 -13.48 9.68
C LEU A 58 -14.84 -12.77 9.21
N ILE A 59 -14.69 -11.50 9.62
CA ILE A 59 -13.56 -10.67 9.28
C ILE A 59 -13.11 -9.90 10.53
N THR A 60 -11.80 -9.77 10.72
CA THR A 60 -11.23 -8.83 11.69
C THR A 60 -10.32 -7.89 10.94
N MET A 61 -10.52 -6.57 11.08
CA MET A 61 -9.75 -5.53 10.40
C MET A 61 -8.82 -4.80 11.34
N ALA A 62 -7.56 -4.61 10.96
CA ALA A 62 -6.64 -3.74 11.67
C ALA A 62 -6.95 -2.27 11.33
N LEU A 63 -7.29 -1.52 12.36
CA LEU A 63 -7.70 -0.12 12.26
C LEU A 63 -6.79 0.77 13.11
N ILE A 64 -6.51 1.96 12.61
CA ILE A 64 -5.87 3.07 13.32
C ILE A 64 -6.81 4.28 13.36
N GLU A 65 -6.56 5.25 14.22
CA GLU A 65 -7.22 6.56 14.09
C GLU A 65 -6.97 7.11 12.68
N ASN A 66 -8.00 7.65 12.00
CA ASN A 66 -7.83 8.12 10.64
C ASN A 66 -6.89 9.33 10.59
N PRO A 67 -5.67 9.19 10.02
CA PRO A 67 -4.69 10.28 10.01
C PRO A 67 -5.04 11.42 9.07
N HIS A 68 -5.86 11.15 8.03
CA HIS A 68 -6.22 12.11 6.98
C HIS A 68 -7.64 11.85 6.47
N PRO A 69 -8.69 12.31 7.19
CA PRO A 69 -10.08 12.05 6.80
C PRO A 69 -10.48 12.69 5.46
N ASP A 70 -9.78 13.72 5.04
CA ASP A 70 -9.91 14.35 3.72
C ASP A 70 -9.43 13.46 2.58
N ARG A 71 -8.48 12.59 2.86
CA ARG A 71 -7.83 11.69 1.89
C ARG A 71 -8.39 10.27 1.94
N TYR A 72 -8.62 9.75 3.12
CA TYR A 72 -9.03 8.38 3.35
C TYR A 72 -10.48 8.29 3.81
N GLY A 73 -11.17 7.23 3.37
CA GLY A 73 -12.45 6.86 3.95
C GLY A 73 -12.33 6.48 5.42
N SER A 74 -13.43 6.60 6.15
CA SER A 74 -13.47 6.27 7.58
C SER A 74 -14.28 5.01 7.82
N VAL A 75 -13.91 4.27 8.87
CA VAL A 75 -14.60 3.09 9.37
C VAL A 75 -15.25 3.45 10.70
N ASN A 76 -16.56 3.27 10.81
CA ASN A 76 -17.28 3.47 12.05
C ASN A 76 -17.34 2.16 12.85
N VAL A 77 -17.11 2.29 14.15
CA VAL A 77 -17.07 1.16 15.09
C VAL A 77 -17.99 1.48 16.25
N ASP A 78 -18.81 0.52 16.65
CA ASP A 78 -19.68 0.66 17.81
C ASP A 78 -18.90 0.52 19.15
N HIS A 79 -19.61 0.68 20.29
CA HIS A 79 -19.02 0.62 21.62
C HIS A 79 -18.48 -0.78 21.98
N ASP A 80 -18.97 -1.84 21.33
CA ASP A 80 -18.53 -3.20 21.53
C ASP A 80 -17.37 -3.58 20.59
N GLY A 81 -17.03 -2.70 19.65
CA GLY A 81 -15.92 -2.84 18.70
C GLY A 81 -16.28 -3.60 17.43
N TRP A 82 -17.55 -3.58 17.03
CA TRP A 82 -17.98 -4.09 15.73
C TRP A 82 -18.03 -2.98 14.70
N ILE A 83 -17.64 -3.28 13.47
CA ILE A 83 -17.71 -2.33 12.37
C ILE A 83 -19.15 -2.21 11.90
N THR A 84 -19.66 -0.98 11.87
CA THR A 84 -21.05 -0.70 11.53
C THR A 84 -21.23 -0.19 10.10
N ASN A 85 -20.29 0.60 9.62
CA ASN A 85 -20.29 1.08 8.22
C ASN A 85 -18.95 1.67 7.80
N PHE A 86 -18.85 1.93 6.48
CA PHE A 86 -17.71 2.56 5.82
C PHE A 86 -18.17 3.90 5.25
N MET A 87 -17.47 4.97 5.59
CA MET A 87 -17.76 6.33 5.18
C MET A 87 -16.81 6.77 4.07
N PRO A 88 -17.27 7.50 3.06
CA PRO A 88 -16.42 8.02 2.01
C PRO A 88 -15.40 9.02 2.56
N LYS A 89 -14.32 9.25 1.81
CA LYS A 89 -13.36 10.32 2.09
C LYS A 89 -14.04 11.69 2.13
N GLY A 90 -13.49 12.61 2.96
CA GLY A 90 -14.06 13.94 3.15
C GLY A 90 -15.19 13.99 4.18
N THR A 91 -15.46 12.90 4.86
CA THR A 91 -16.41 12.87 5.98
C THR A 91 -15.79 13.54 7.20
N THR A 92 -16.48 14.52 7.79
CA THR A 92 -16.00 15.28 8.95
C THR A 92 -16.12 14.53 10.26
N THR A 93 -16.88 13.44 10.31
CA THR A 93 -17.03 12.61 11.51
C THR A 93 -15.74 11.88 11.83
N PRO A 94 -15.21 11.97 13.05
CA PRO A 94 -14.07 11.17 13.47
C PRO A 94 -14.35 9.66 13.27
N GLY A 95 -13.37 8.94 12.81
CA GLY A 95 -13.48 7.50 12.57
C GLY A 95 -12.10 6.85 12.45
N TYR A 96 -12.10 5.57 12.16
CA TYR A 96 -10.87 4.81 11.98
C TYR A 96 -10.52 4.66 10.50
N HIS A 97 -9.26 4.40 10.24
CA HIS A 97 -8.76 4.05 8.91
C HIS A 97 -8.35 2.58 8.88
N PHE A 98 -8.71 1.88 7.80
CA PHE A 98 -8.31 0.50 7.54
C PHE A 98 -6.87 0.46 7.02
N THR A 99 -5.99 -0.26 7.72
CA THR A 99 -4.54 -0.30 7.41
C THR A 99 -4.18 -1.24 6.25
N GLY A 100 -5.15 -1.88 5.61
CA GLY A 100 -4.87 -2.88 4.57
C GLY A 100 -4.55 -4.28 5.10
N VAL A 101 -4.70 -4.53 6.42
CA VAL A 101 -4.48 -5.85 7.03
C VAL A 101 -5.78 -6.37 7.64
N GLN A 102 -6.24 -7.53 7.19
CA GLN A 102 -7.42 -8.20 7.73
C GLN A 102 -7.21 -9.71 7.85
N LEU A 103 -7.84 -10.31 8.85
CA LEU A 103 -7.96 -11.77 9.01
C LEU A 103 -9.38 -12.18 8.64
N VAL A 104 -9.50 -13.16 7.74
CA VAL A 104 -10.76 -13.49 7.08
C VAL A 104 -11.03 -14.98 7.16
N GLU A 105 -12.27 -15.35 7.43
CA GLU A 105 -12.79 -16.71 7.22
C GLU A 105 -13.20 -16.89 5.75
N ALA A 106 -12.82 -18.00 5.11
CA ALA A 106 -13.17 -18.28 3.71
C ALA A 106 -14.68 -18.18 3.44
N LYS A 107 -15.50 -18.54 4.44
CA LYS A 107 -16.96 -18.43 4.37
C LYS A 107 -17.50 -17.01 4.19
N ALA A 108 -16.69 -15.96 4.45
CA ALA A 108 -17.08 -14.58 4.14
C ALA A 108 -17.37 -14.36 2.65
N PHE A 109 -16.84 -15.22 1.78
CA PHE A 109 -17.01 -15.15 0.33
C PHE A 109 -18.04 -16.15 -0.24
N GLU A 110 -18.79 -16.86 0.60
CA GLU A 110 -19.71 -17.93 0.12
C GLU A 110 -20.84 -17.42 -0.78
N SER A 111 -21.28 -16.17 -0.58
CA SER A 111 -22.35 -15.55 -1.38
C SER A 111 -21.92 -15.10 -2.78
N PHE A 112 -20.64 -15.24 -3.14
CA PHE A 112 -20.10 -14.83 -4.43
C PHE A 112 -19.54 -16.01 -5.21
N SER A 113 -19.70 -15.96 -6.54
CA SER A 113 -19.17 -16.98 -7.44
C SER A 113 -17.67 -16.73 -7.72
N ASP A 114 -16.95 -17.81 -8.04
CA ASP A 114 -15.58 -17.67 -8.52
C ASP A 114 -15.55 -16.98 -9.89
N GLY A 115 -14.62 -16.03 -10.08
CA GLY A 115 -14.52 -15.22 -11.28
C GLY A 115 -15.49 -14.02 -11.35
N GLU A 116 -16.35 -13.84 -10.36
CA GLU A 116 -17.19 -12.65 -10.22
C GLU A 116 -16.34 -11.43 -9.84
N VAL A 117 -16.61 -10.28 -10.49
CA VAL A 117 -15.96 -9.00 -10.18
C VAL A 117 -16.74 -8.31 -9.08
N PHE A 118 -16.13 -8.12 -7.91
CA PHE A 118 -16.75 -7.38 -6.81
C PHE A 118 -15.73 -6.76 -5.86
N GLU A 119 -16.16 -5.70 -5.19
CA GLU A 119 -15.33 -4.90 -4.32
C GLU A 119 -15.63 -5.17 -2.83
N SER A 120 -14.58 -5.10 -2.01
CA SER A 120 -14.73 -5.37 -0.58
C SER A 120 -15.53 -4.29 0.15
N VAL A 121 -15.20 -3.01 -0.03
CA VAL A 121 -15.79 -1.89 0.74
C VAL A 121 -17.20 -1.55 0.28
N SER A 122 -17.46 -1.61 -1.02
CA SER A 122 -18.77 -1.22 -1.58
C SER A 122 -19.78 -2.36 -1.64
N GLU A 123 -19.33 -3.62 -1.57
CA GLU A 123 -20.22 -4.78 -1.80
C GLU A 123 -20.10 -5.83 -0.70
N LEU A 124 -18.93 -6.42 -0.48
CA LEU A 124 -18.75 -7.52 0.49
C LEU A 124 -19.09 -7.09 1.92
N TYR A 125 -18.42 -6.06 2.42
CA TYR A 125 -18.58 -5.68 3.82
C TYR A 125 -19.97 -5.17 4.17
N PRO A 126 -20.62 -4.28 3.35
CA PRO A 126 -21.99 -3.89 3.62
C PRO A 126 -22.97 -5.07 3.66
N ARG A 127 -22.83 -6.01 2.73
CA ARG A 127 -23.66 -7.22 2.69
C ARG A 127 -23.47 -8.09 3.94
N LEU A 128 -22.25 -8.29 4.40
CA LEU A 128 -21.96 -9.04 5.62
C LEU A 128 -22.54 -8.36 6.86
N ILE A 129 -22.42 -7.03 6.97
CA ILE A 129 -22.94 -6.24 8.11
C ILE A 129 -24.48 -6.28 8.11
N GLU A 130 -25.13 -6.20 6.94
CA GLU A 130 -26.58 -6.29 6.81
C GLU A 130 -27.12 -7.67 7.25
N GLN A 131 -26.41 -8.74 6.88
CA GLN A 131 -26.77 -10.11 7.27
C GLN A 131 -26.50 -10.39 8.77
N ASN A 132 -25.45 -9.82 9.32
CA ASN A 132 -25.04 -9.98 10.70
C ASN A 132 -24.22 -8.76 11.16
N SER A 133 -24.78 -7.96 12.06
CA SER A 133 -24.08 -6.79 12.62
C SER A 133 -22.78 -7.14 13.36
N HIS A 134 -22.57 -8.40 13.71
CA HIS A 134 -21.34 -8.92 14.32
C HIS A 134 -20.44 -9.68 13.31
N ALA A 135 -20.56 -9.39 12.02
CA ALA A 135 -19.76 -10.04 10.97
C ALA A 135 -18.31 -9.54 10.96
N ILE A 136 -18.07 -8.24 11.21
CA ILE A 136 -16.76 -7.61 11.06
C ILE A 136 -16.30 -6.98 12.37
N ARG A 137 -15.19 -7.50 12.90
CA ARG A 137 -14.58 -7.03 14.14
C ARG A 137 -13.49 -6.00 13.89
N ALA A 138 -13.46 -4.92 14.65
CA ALA A 138 -12.37 -3.96 14.67
C ALA A 138 -11.23 -4.42 15.60
N PHE A 139 -10.01 -4.45 15.07
CA PHE A 139 -8.78 -4.54 15.84
C PHE A 139 -8.11 -3.16 15.85
N ILE A 140 -8.48 -2.32 16.80
CA ILE A 140 -7.94 -0.97 16.93
C ILE A 140 -6.53 -1.05 17.49
N CYS A 141 -5.56 -0.48 16.77
CA CYS A 141 -4.14 -0.53 17.12
C CYS A 141 -3.45 0.83 16.89
N ARG A 142 -2.23 0.96 17.40
CA ARG A 142 -1.36 2.13 17.18
C ARG A 142 -0.22 1.79 16.23
N SER A 143 -0.54 1.07 15.17
CA SER A 143 0.44 0.65 14.17
C SER A 143 0.91 1.85 13.34
N LYS A 144 2.16 1.78 12.88
CA LYS A 144 2.63 2.65 11.83
C LYS A 144 1.84 2.38 10.56
N PHE A 145 1.62 3.42 9.79
CA PHE A 145 0.91 3.32 8.52
C PHE A 145 1.57 4.23 7.49
N TYR A 146 2.04 3.63 6.40
CA TYR A 146 2.60 4.32 5.25
C TYR A 146 1.92 3.77 4.00
N ASP A 147 1.21 4.65 3.31
CA ASP A 147 0.63 4.38 2.00
C ASP A 147 1.71 4.61 0.93
N VAL A 148 1.88 3.68 0.00
CA VAL A 148 2.83 3.79 -1.12
C VAL A 148 2.13 3.65 -2.48
N GLY A 149 0.83 3.86 -2.51
CA GLY A 149 -0.02 3.72 -3.70
C GLY A 149 0.22 4.76 -4.79
N THR A 150 0.92 5.87 -4.50
CA THR A 150 1.29 6.89 -5.49
C THR A 150 2.78 7.25 -5.40
N LEU A 151 3.34 7.88 -6.45
CA LEU A 151 4.73 8.33 -6.44
C LEU A 151 5.04 9.37 -5.34
N PRO A 152 4.16 10.37 -5.05
CA PRO A 152 4.33 11.25 -3.89
C PRO A 152 4.35 10.51 -2.56
N ASP A 153 3.51 9.49 -2.39
CA ASP A 153 3.46 8.67 -1.18
C ASP A 153 4.74 7.85 -1.01
N TYR A 154 5.20 7.22 -2.10
CA TYR A 154 6.46 6.50 -2.13
C TYR A 154 7.63 7.40 -1.71
N LEU A 155 7.74 8.61 -2.31
CA LEU A 155 8.76 9.60 -1.96
C LEU A 155 8.70 9.95 -0.46
N SER A 156 7.52 10.32 0.02
CA SER A 156 7.29 10.69 1.43
C SER A 156 7.63 9.55 2.38
N THR A 157 7.22 8.33 2.04
CA THR A 157 7.49 7.13 2.83
C THR A 157 8.98 6.83 2.91
N CYS A 158 9.69 6.84 1.79
CA CYS A 158 11.14 6.63 1.76
C CYS A 158 11.89 7.64 2.63
N LEU A 159 11.54 8.93 2.52
CA LEU A 159 12.14 9.99 3.34
C LEU A 159 11.81 9.82 4.83
N SER A 160 10.59 9.39 5.16
CA SER A 160 10.15 9.19 6.55
C SER A 160 10.82 7.99 7.21
N LEU A 161 11.14 6.96 6.45
CA LEU A 161 11.79 5.73 6.92
C LEU A 161 13.31 5.84 6.96
N SER A 162 13.90 6.91 6.40
CA SER A 162 15.33 7.13 6.47
C SER A 162 15.81 7.27 7.93
N GLU A 163 16.76 6.42 8.35
CA GLU A 163 17.24 6.36 9.74
C GLU A 163 17.82 7.69 10.25
N LYS A 164 18.38 8.50 9.35
CA LYS A 164 19.04 9.76 9.68
C LYS A 164 18.16 11.00 9.52
N LYS A 165 16.86 10.85 9.20
CA LYS A 165 15.99 11.96 8.75
C LYS A 165 16.65 12.77 7.63
N GLU A 166 17.35 12.07 6.75
CA GLU A 166 18.03 12.68 5.61
C GLU A 166 17.02 13.24 4.64
N THR A 167 17.36 14.35 4.04
CA THR A 167 16.53 14.96 2.98
C THR A 167 16.68 14.23 1.65
N VAL A 168 17.59 13.25 1.57
CA VAL A 168 17.84 12.45 0.37
C VAL A 168 18.09 11.00 0.76
N VAL A 169 17.41 10.08 0.11
CA VAL A 169 17.63 8.63 0.25
C VAL A 169 18.45 8.15 -0.95
N ILE A 170 19.56 7.48 -0.69
CA ILE A 170 20.50 7.04 -1.72
C ILE A 170 20.68 5.53 -1.64
N GLY A 171 20.40 4.84 -2.74
CA GLY A 171 20.60 3.40 -2.93
C GLY A 171 22.06 2.98 -3.07
N SER A 172 22.25 1.76 -3.50
CA SER A 172 23.58 1.14 -3.65
C SER A 172 24.22 1.52 -5.00
N ARG A 173 25.57 1.62 -5.02
CA ARG A 173 26.36 1.87 -6.23
C ARG A 173 25.96 3.14 -6.98
N VAL A 174 25.54 4.17 -6.27
CA VAL A 174 25.21 5.49 -6.82
C VAL A 174 26.49 6.33 -6.94
N GLN A 175 26.61 7.07 -8.04
CA GLN A 175 27.68 8.02 -8.29
C GLN A 175 27.08 9.41 -8.48
N ILE A 176 27.46 10.37 -7.63
CA ILE A 176 26.95 11.73 -7.65
C ILE A 176 28.15 12.68 -7.79
N ALA A 177 28.08 13.58 -8.76
CA ALA A 177 29.10 14.63 -8.90
C ALA A 177 29.07 15.56 -7.67
N SER A 178 30.22 16.02 -7.23
CA SER A 178 30.37 16.81 -5.98
C SER A 178 29.64 18.16 -5.99
N ASP A 179 29.32 18.69 -7.15
CA ASP A 179 28.61 19.93 -7.36
C ASP A 179 27.12 19.74 -7.76
N ALA A 180 26.62 18.52 -7.69
CA ALA A 180 25.19 18.24 -7.87
C ALA A 180 24.42 18.56 -6.58
N GLN A 181 23.23 19.10 -6.74
CA GLN A 181 22.32 19.47 -5.66
C GLN A 181 21.10 18.53 -5.63
N LEU A 182 20.87 17.91 -4.49
CA LEU A 182 19.73 17.03 -4.27
C LEU A 182 18.97 17.47 -3.04
N VAL A 183 17.65 17.64 -3.18
CA VAL A 183 16.77 18.06 -2.09
C VAL A 183 15.53 17.18 -2.09
N ARG A 184 15.21 16.58 -0.94
CA ARG A 184 14.00 15.75 -0.73
C ARG A 184 13.78 14.72 -1.83
N SER A 185 14.83 14.00 -2.21
CA SER A 185 14.81 13.09 -3.37
C SER A 185 15.20 11.67 -2.99
N VAL A 186 14.72 10.71 -3.79
CA VAL A 186 15.07 9.29 -3.68
C VAL A 186 15.84 8.86 -4.92
N ILE A 187 17.05 8.36 -4.71
CA ILE A 187 17.94 7.88 -5.75
C ILE A 187 18.11 6.37 -5.57
N LEU A 188 17.57 5.59 -6.50
CA LEU A 188 17.64 4.13 -6.41
C LEU A 188 19.03 3.60 -6.82
N ASP A 189 19.15 2.29 -7.04
CA ASP A 189 20.43 1.62 -7.25
C ASP A 189 21.08 1.94 -8.60
N ASN A 190 22.42 1.90 -8.64
CA ASN A 190 23.22 2.01 -9.88
C ASN A 190 23.03 3.32 -10.68
N VAL A 191 22.55 4.39 -10.04
CA VAL A 191 22.32 5.70 -10.67
C VAL A 191 23.62 6.48 -10.80
N LYS A 192 23.75 7.26 -11.90
CA LYS A 192 24.82 8.24 -12.10
C LYS A 192 24.23 9.62 -12.27
N ILE A 193 24.69 10.59 -11.49
CA ILE A 193 24.26 11.98 -11.56
C ILE A 193 25.46 12.85 -11.94
N GLY A 194 25.33 13.55 -13.06
CA GLY A 194 26.35 14.42 -13.62
C GLY A 194 26.56 15.72 -12.83
N SER A 195 27.62 16.45 -13.22
CA SER A 195 27.99 17.75 -12.66
C SER A 195 26.87 18.79 -12.85
N LYS A 196 26.70 19.70 -11.88
CA LYS A 196 25.71 20.80 -11.91
C LYS A 196 24.28 20.34 -12.15
N CYS A 197 23.94 19.10 -11.75
CA CYS A 197 22.54 18.66 -11.73
C CYS A 197 21.81 19.19 -10.50
N GLU A 198 20.51 19.45 -10.64
CA GLU A 198 19.62 19.83 -9.56
C GLU A 198 18.38 18.93 -9.55
N LEU A 199 18.16 18.21 -8.45
CA LEU A 199 17.02 17.31 -8.28
C LEU A 199 16.27 17.70 -7.01
N VAL A 200 15.03 18.14 -7.16
CA VAL A 200 14.18 18.56 -6.05
C VAL A 200 12.91 17.72 -6.03
N GLU A 201 12.57 17.15 -4.88
CA GLU A 201 11.37 16.31 -4.68
C GLU A 201 11.19 15.26 -5.78
N SER A 202 12.28 14.58 -6.15
CA SER A 202 12.31 13.70 -7.32
C SER A 202 12.72 12.28 -6.96
N ILE A 203 12.25 11.31 -7.77
CA ILE A 203 12.60 9.90 -7.67
C ILE A 203 13.40 9.53 -8.92
N VAL A 204 14.60 8.97 -8.74
CA VAL A 204 15.44 8.47 -9.83
C VAL A 204 15.51 6.95 -9.75
N GLY A 205 14.96 6.28 -10.75
CA GLY A 205 14.90 4.81 -10.85
C GLY A 205 16.25 4.15 -11.12
N ASP A 206 16.28 2.83 -10.96
CA ASP A 206 17.48 2.03 -11.08
C ASP A 206 18.25 2.25 -12.38
N GLY A 207 19.56 2.47 -12.22
CA GLY A 207 20.54 2.53 -13.30
C GLY A 207 20.34 3.69 -14.26
N VAL A 208 19.53 4.71 -13.91
CA VAL A 208 19.40 5.95 -14.69
C VAL A 208 20.71 6.70 -14.69
N GLN A 209 21.02 7.36 -15.80
CA GLN A 209 22.15 8.26 -15.94
C GLN A 209 21.63 9.68 -16.22
N ILE A 210 21.85 10.62 -15.31
CA ILE A 210 21.45 12.01 -15.44
C ILE A 210 22.63 12.79 -16.03
N PRO A 211 22.50 13.39 -17.24
CA PRO A 211 23.55 14.18 -17.86
C PRO A 211 23.90 15.45 -17.03
N PRO A 212 25.14 15.97 -17.18
CA PRO A 212 25.51 17.23 -16.54
C PRO A 212 24.57 18.38 -16.85
N GLY A 213 24.31 19.26 -15.88
CA GLY A 213 23.47 20.46 -16.03
C GLY A 213 21.96 20.21 -16.08
N THR A 214 21.52 18.96 -15.83
CA THR A 214 20.10 18.61 -15.87
C THR A 214 19.40 19.07 -14.58
N GLN A 215 18.19 19.62 -14.71
CA GLN A 215 17.34 20.03 -13.60
C GLN A 215 16.00 19.29 -13.63
N PHE A 216 15.62 18.67 -12.51
CA PHE A 216 14.31 18.07 -12.33
C PHE A 216 13.71 18.51 -10.99
N SER A 217 12.43 18.84 -11.03
CA SER A 217 11.63 19.10 -9.84
C SER A 217 10.34 18.30 -9.93
N ARG A 218 9.94 17.67 -8.82
CA ARG A 218 8.70 16.88 -8.67
C ARG A 218 8.53 15.90 -9.83
N SER A 219 9.55 15.06 -10.03
CA SER A 219 9.64 14.19 -11.21
C SER A 219 10.04 12.77 -10.82
N ALA A 220 9.44 11.79 -11.49
CA ALA A 220 9.92 10.41 -11.49
C ALA A 220 10.66 10.14 -12.81
N ILE A 221 11.91 9.67 -12.72
CA ILE A 221 12.79 9.45 -13.86
C ILE A 221 13.16 7.97 -13.90
N VAL A 222 12.81 7.29 -15.00
CA VAL A 222 13.09 5.86 -15.20
C VAL A 222 13.69 5.61 -16.59
N LYS A 223 14.38 4.49 -16.75
CA LYS A 223 14.85 4.06 -18.07
C LYS A 223 13.69 3.73 -19.00
N ALA A 224 13.79 4.11 -20.26
CA ALA A 224 12.85 3.68 -21.29
C ALA A 224 12.94 2.16 -21.52
N LYS A 225 11.84 1.43 -21.41
CA LYS A 225 11.84 -0.05 -21.49
C LYS A 225 11.91 -0.61 -22.92
N ASN A 226 11.54 0.15 -23.95
CA ASN A 226 11.30 -0.37 -25.31
C ASN A 226 12.31 0.11 -26.37
N ARG A 227 13.38 0.75 -25.98
CA ARG A 227 14.49 1.16 -26.80
C ARG A 227 15.75 0.89 -26.01
N LEU A 228 16.81 0.38 -26.64
CA LEU A 228 18.11 0.50 -26.00
C LEU A 228 18.35 2.01 -25.85
N PRO A 229 18.23 2.56 -24.64
CA PRO A 229 18.39 3.99 -24.46
C PRO A 229 19.83 4.33 -24.86
N GLY A 230 20.00 5.37 -25.63
CA GLY A 230 21.31 6.01 -25.73
C GLY A 230 21.80 6.31 -24.31
N PRO A 231 23.09 6.56 -24.11
CA PRO A 231 23.68 6.73 -22.78
C PRO A 231 23.01 7.81 -21.90
N ASN A 232 22.15 8.63 -22.48
CA ASN A 232 21.46 9.75 -21.80
C ASN A 232 19.91 9.71 -21.95
N GLU A 233 19.33 8.59 -22.39
CA GLU A 233 17.88 8.50 -22.55
C GLU A 233 17.17 8.01 -21.27
N TYR A 234 16.16 8.76 -20.82
CA TYR A 234 15.30 8.44 -19.69
C TYR A 234 13.86 8.91 -19.97
N LEU A 235 12.90 8.29 -19.30
CA LEU A 235 11.52 8.75 -19.27
C LEU A 235 11.30 9.59 -18.02
N LYS A 236 10.69 10.74 -18.17
CA LYS A 236 10.25 11.61 -17.07
C LYS A 236 8.74 11.49 -16.93
N GLY A 237 8.26 11.31 -15.70
CA GLY A 237 6.87 11.47 -15.29
C GLY A 237 6.77 12.55 -14.21
N ASP A 238 5.64 13.22 -14.11
CA ASP A 238 5.38 14.17 -13.03
C ASP A 238 4.98 13.41 -11.75
N LEU A 239 5.35 13.98 -10.59
CA LEU A 239 4.97 13.52 -9.25
C LEU A 239 3.66 14.15 -8.81
#